data_935a652228174f8a4defba4f4af410e9
#
_entry.id   935a652228174f8a4defba4f4af410e9
#
_cell.length_a   1.000
_cell.length_b   1.000
_cell.length_c   1.000
_cell.angle_alpha   90.00
_cell.angle_beta   90.00
_cell.angle_gamma   90.00
#
_symmetry.space_group_name_H-M   'P 1'
#
loop_
_entity.id
_entity.type
_entity.pdbx_description
1 polymer ?
#
loop_
_entity_poly.entity_id
_entity_poly.type
_entity_poly.pdbx_seq_one_letter_code
_entity_poly.pdbx_strand_id
1 'polypeptide(L)'
;MKNSPSRYYKIIHNYQEAQLLFAAIRLNIFSCLDTPATADMVADALKCDEEQIELLLLTLTSCGLIGRQGDYYMNTAETKNFLSRSSETFLGDSLLFREKITSLSQLDQKIMSPGSVSEPAYDFSEMARMAIPEMYTGRVRAFLNTMTKIYPDSGRPLRILDLGGGTGILSVEFVKHFPNSRAVIFETASVAKIAEEIVLQHNAEKKIDVVSGNFNRDSIGGSYDLIIASGILNFIDCPLTDFIQKLTSALQDGGHLLIIGQYADHDYDAPPNMLSWLSGLLNGVPLPPSGEEIAEATQKSGLLAVEIVNDNMFEGHLYRKGTPESFTSSEDVICSFIELTEQIANSKTNILDFGNDDMTFYRGEIHMIKMIGDSPGIHSAELARKFGITPPVVHKTLQKLIERGLIVREDDPEDKKRFLLYLTEKGMEAYHAHEVYHEENDKALFEFLANTPKNQLPAVKGFLDHAIDLIRNHA
;
A
#
# COMPACT_ATOMS: atom_id res chain seq x y z
N MET A 1 -22.01 21.43 2.04
CA MET A 1 -21.26 21.42 0.76
C MET A 1 -22.12 22.08 -0.33
N LYS A 2 -21.59 23.06 -1.06
CA LYS A 2 -22.31 23.64 -2.22
C LYS A 2 -22.40 22.55 -3.29
N ASN A 3 -23.60 22.17 -3.69
CA ASN A 3 -23.84 21.27 -4.84
C ASN A 3 -23.22 21.90 -6.10
N SER A 4 -22.19 21.26 -6.64
CA SER A 4 -21.49 21.67 -7.87
C SER A 4 -21.31 20.49 -8.80
N PRO A 5 -21.55 20.64 -10.12
CA PRO A 5 -21.31 19.58 -11.10
C PRO A 5 -19.81 19.36 -11.43
N SER A 6 -18.92 20.13 -10.82
CA SER A 6 -17.47 20.13 -11.14
C SER A 6 -16.82 18.74 -11.05
N ARG A 7 -17.27 17.90 -10.11
CA ARG A 7 -16.82 16.50 -10.00
C ARG A 7 -17.02 15.70 -11.28
N TYR A 8 -18.18 15.86 -11.94
CA TYR A 8 -18.50 15.12 -13.18
C TYR A 8 -17.59 15.55 -14.34
N TYR A 9 -17.33 16.88 -14.45
CA TYR A 9 -16.38 17.39 -15.46
C TYR A 9 -14.95 16.90 -15.20
N LYS A 10 -14.54 16.81 -13.93
CA LYS A 10 -13.24 16.23 -13.58
C LYS A 10 -13.14 14.76 -13.99
N ILE A 11 -14.18 13.95 -13.81
CA ILE A 11 -14.21 12.55 -14.27
C ILE A 11 -14.05 12.47 -15.79
N ILE A 12 -14.74 13.33 -16.55
CA ILE A 12 -14.59 13.39 -18.02
C ILE A 12 -13.15 13.79 -18.39
N HIS A 13 -12.58 14.78 -17.70
CA HIS A 13 -11.21 15.22 -17.95
C HIS A 13 -10.19 14.11 -17.65
N ASN A 14 -10.30 13.40 -16.54
CA ASN A 14 -9.46 12.26 -16.21
C ASN A 14 -9.54 11.15 -17.28
N TYR A 15 -10.74 10.91 -17.82
CA TYR A 15 -10.93 9.96 -18.94
C TYR A 15 -10.20 10.42 -20.21
N GLN A 16 -10.29 11.72 -20.55
CA GLN A 16 -9.57 12.28 -21.71
C GLN A 16 -8.06 12.19 -21.53
N GLU A 17 -7.54 12.45 -20.32
CA GLU A 17 -6.14 12.32 -19.98
C GLU A 17 -5.65 10.86 -20.11
N ALA A 18 -6.45 9.89 -19.67
CA ALA A 18 -6.15 8.48 -19.85
C ALA A 18 -6.09 8.09 -21.34
N GLN A 19 -7.04 8.56 -22.15
CA GLN A 19 -7.05 8.33 -23.61
C GLN A 19 -5.83 8.95 -24.30
N LEU A 20 -5.42 10.16 -23.88
CA LEU A 20 -4.22 10.83 -24.36
C LEU A 20 -2.96 10.00 -24.07
N LEU A 21 -2.82 9.53 -22.82
CA LEU A 21 -1.70 8.69 -22.40
C LEU A 21 -1.63 7.40 -23.25
N PHE A 22 -2.73 6.68 -23.38
CA PHE A 22 -2.77 5.44 -24.15
C PHE A 22 -2.46 5.68 -25.65
N ALA A 23 -2.95 6.77 -26.23
CA ALA A 23 -2.63 7.15 -27.60
C ALA A 23 -1.13 7.43 -27.76
N ALA A 24 -0.54 8.19 -26.84
CA ALA A 24 0.89 8.51 -26.86
C ALA A 24 1.77 7.24 -26.72
N ILE A 25 1.36 6.27 -25.88
CA ILE A 25 2.05 4.98 -25.76
C ILE A 25 1.95 4.19 -27.07
N ARG A 26 0.74 4.07 -27.66
CA ARG A 26 0.54 3.34 -28.94
C ARG A 26 1.34 3.95 -30.07
N LEU A 27 1.44 5.28 -30.14
CA LEU A 27 2.23 6.02 -31.11
C LEU A 27 3.73 5.99 -30.81
N ASN A 28 4.13 5.43 -29.65
CA ASN A 28 5.54 5.40 -29.22
C ASN A 28 6.19 6.80 -29.06
N ILE A 29 5.40 7.82 -28.68
CA ILE A 29 5.86 9.20 -28.52
C ILE A 29 7.04 9.30 -27.56
N PHE A 30 6.94 8.65 -26.40
CA PHE A 30 7.95 8.74 -25.35
C PHE A 30 9.32 8.21 -25.78
N SER A 31 9.39 7.22 -26.66
CA SER A 31 10.67 6.76 -27.21
C SER A 31 11.24 7.73 -28.24
N CYS A 32 10.40 8.44 -28.98
CA CYS A 32 10.86 9.51 -29.87
C CYS A 32 11.48 10.69 -29.10
N LEU A 33 11.13 10.83 -27.81
CA LEU A 33 11.62 11.88 -26.91
C LEU A 33 12.74 11.41 -25.96
N ASP A 34 13.42 10.29 -26.26
CA ASP A 34 14.61 9.85 -25.51
C ASP A 34 15.73 10.88 -25.57
N THR A 35 15.78 11.62 -26.66
CA THR A 35 16.53 12.88 -26.82
C THR A 35 15.55 14.00 -27.14
N PRO A 36 15.80 15.25 -26.70
CA PRO A 36 14.92 16.36 -27.03
C PRO A 36 14.71 16.48 -28.54
N ALA A 37 13.45 16.58 -28.96
CA ALA A 37 13.05 16.63 -30.37
C ALA A 37 11.98 17.71 -30.61
N THR A 38 11.95 18.28 -31.81
CA THR A 38 10.88 19.18 -32.27
C THR A 38 9.70 18.40 -32.83
N ALA A 39 8.56 19.07 -33.05
CA ALA A 39 7.36 18.40 -33.56
C ALA A 39 7.57 17.80 -34.96
N ASP A 40 8.27 18.49 -35.84
CA ASP A 40 8.65 17.99 -37.18
C ASP A 40 9.50 16.72 -37.08
N MET A 41 10.52 16.70 -36.21
CA MET A 41 11.37 15.51 -36.01
C MET A 41 10.54 14.30 -35.54
N VAL A 42 9.57 14.49 -34.60
CA VAL A 42 8.70 13.42 -34.12
C VAL A 42 7.74 12.99 -35.23
N ALA A 43 7.16 13.94 -35.99
CA ALA A 43 6.26 13.66 -37.09
C ALA A 43 6.93 12.84 -38.19
N ASP A 44 8.15 13.21 -38.57
CA ASP A 44 8.96 12.48 -39.53
C ASP A 44 9.28 11.05 -39.08
N ALA A 45 9.68 10.89 -37.81
CA ALA A 45 9.99 9.57 -37.23
C ALA A 45 8.76 8.62 -37.22
N LEU A 46 7.58 9.17 -36.95
CA LEU A 46 6.32 8.41 -36.89
C LEU A 46 5.56 8.37 -38.22
N LYS A 47 5.99 9.13 -39.23
CA LYS A 47 5.31 9.33 -40.51
C LYS A 47 3.87 9.83 -40.33
N CYS A 48 3.70 10.80 -39.44
CA CYS A 48 2.46 11.45 -39.10
C CYS A 48 2.44 12.90 -39.57
N ASP A 49 1.25 13.50 -39.52
CA ASP A 49 1.08 14.92 -39.81
C ASP A 49 1.69 15.77 -38.68
N GLU A 50 2.48 16.78 -39.04
CA GLU A 50 3.22 17.62 -38.12
C GLU A 50 2.28 18.45 -37.21
N GLU A 51 1.23 19.04 -37.79
CA GLU A 51 0.28 19.86 -37.00
C GLU A 51 -0.42 19.02 -35.94
N GLN A 52 -0.78 17.78 -36.28
CA GLN A 52 -1.40 16.87 -35.33
C GLN A 52 -0.44 16.40 -34.24
N ILE A 53 0.83 16.16 -34.58
CA ILE A 53 1.88 15.82 -33.62
C ILE A 53 2.16 17.00 -32.70
N GLU A 54 2.25 18.23 -33.21
CA GLU A 54 2.43 19.41 -32.38
C GLU A 54 1.29 19.58 -31.36
N LEU A 55 0.03 19.44 -31.79
CA LEU A 55 -1.14 19.49 -30.89
C LEU A 55 -1.06 18.40 -29.81
N LEU A 56 -0.65 17.18 -30.17
CA LEU A 56 -0.46 16.08 -29.23
C LEU A 56 0.62 16.40 -28.20
N LEU A 57 1.79 16.87 -28.66
CA LEU A 57 2.93 17.20 -27.79
C LEU A 57 2.62 18.39 -26.86
N LEU A 58 1.93 19.40 -27.35
CA LEU A 58 1.43 20.53 -26.54
C LEU A 58 0.47 20.04 -25.46
N THR A 59 -0.44 19.13 -25.82
CA THR A 59 -1.40 18.58 -24.87
C THR A 59 -0.73 17.72 -23.81
N LEU A 60 0.21 16.84 -24.19
CA LEU A 60 1.03 16.05 -23.25
C LEU A 60 1.84 16.96 -22.32
N THR A 61 2.35 18.08 -22.83
CA THR A 61 3.06 19.08 -22.00
C THR A 61 2.11 19.73 -21.00
N SER A 62 0.90 20.10 -21.42
CA SER A 62 -0.09 20.72 -20.54
C SER A 62 -0.57 19.78 -19.40
N CYS A 63 -0.57 18.47 -19.65
CA CYS A 63 -0.84 17.43 -18.64
C CYS A 63 0.39 17.08 -17.79
N GLY A 64 1.56 17.70 -18.03
CA GLY A 64 2.78 17.42 -17.28
C GLY A 64 3.44 16.07 -17.60
N LEU A 65 2.99 15.36 -18.65
CA LEU A 65 3.55 14.07 -19.05
C LEU A 65 4.91 14.24 -19.77
N ILE A 66 5.14 15.36 -20.44
CA ILE A 66 6.42 15.70 -21.05
C ILE A 66 6.79 17.14 -20.74
N GLY A 67 8.07 17.50 -20.88
CA GLY A 67 8.57 18.87 -20.78
C GLY A 67 8.72 19.55 -22.14
N ARG A 68 8.77 20.90 -22.15
CA ARG A 68 9.08 21.71 -23.33
C ARG A 68 10.11 22.78 -23.00
N GLN A 69 11.10 22.96 -23.87
CA GLN A 69 12.06 24.06 -23.80
C GLN A 69 12.28 24.67 -25.20
N GLY A 70 11.72 25.86 -25.40
CA GLY A 70 11.66 26.45 -26.74
C GLY A 70 10.78 25.58 -27.65
N ASP A 71 11.32 25.15 -28.79
CA ASP A 71 10.65 24.30 -29.75
C ASP A 71 10.90 22.80 -29.51
N TYR A 72 11.75 22.46 -28.50
CA TYR A 72 12.07 21.07 -28.16
C TYR A 72 11.17 20.52 -27.07
N TYR A 73 10.64 19.33 -27.32
CA TYR A 73 9.92 18.51 -26.36
C TYR A 73 10.85 17.44 -25.81
N MET A 74 10.63 17.02 -24.57
CA MET A 74 11.46 16.02 -23.89
C MET A 74 10.67 15.24 -22.84
N ASN A 75 11.06 14.01 -22.60
CA ASN A 75 10.52 13.23 -21.50
C ASN A 75 10.78 13.90 -20.15
N THR A 76 9.88 13.73 -19.22
CA THR A 76 10.21 13.87 -17.80
C THR A 76 11.09 12.68 -17.37
N ALA A 77 11.69 12.76 -16.17
CA ALA A 77 12.43 11.61 -15.63
C ALA A 77 11.54 10.37 -15.49
N GLU A 78 10.28 10.58 -15.09
CA GLU A 78 9.27 9.52 -14.92
C GLU A 78 8.89 8.88 -16.26
N THR A 79 8.49 9.68 -17.26
CA THR A 79 8.06 9.13 -18.55
C THR A 79 9.20 8.50 -19.32
N LYS A 80 10.43 9.01 -19.20
CA LYS A 80 11.63 8.37 -19.75
C LYS A 80 11.85 7.00 -19.15
N ASN A 81 11.67 6.86 -17.83
CA ASN A 81 11.92 5.63 -17.12
C ASN A 81 10.82 4.58 -17.37
N PHE A 82 9.54 5.01 -17.41
CA PHE A 82 8.43 4.06 -17.44
C PHE A 82 7.70 3.97 -18.79
N LEU A 83 7.83 4.94 -19.66
CA LEU A 83 7.05 5.00 -20.91
C LEU A 83 7.92 4.99 -22.19
N SER A 84 9.25 5.11 -22.10
CA SER A 84 10.15 4.88 -23.22
C SER A 84 10.47 3.39 -23.35
N ARG A 85 10.39 2.85 -24.59
CA ARG A 85 10.74 1.45 -24.88
C ARG A 85 12.23 1.15 -24.71
N SER A 86 13.09 2.17 -24.65
CA SER A 86 14.51 2.01 -24.36
C SER A 86 14.81 1.70 -22.89
N SER A 87 13.83 1.90 -22.00
CA SER A 87 13.98 1.67 -20.57
C SER A 87 13.74 0.20 -20.21
N GLU A 88 14.57 -0.32 -19.30
CA GLU A 88 14.39 -1.66 -18.71
C GLU A 88 13.11 -1.78 -17.87
N THR A 89 12.57 -0.65 -17.41
CA THR A 89 11.33 -0.58 -16.62
C THR A 89 10.13 -0.07 -17.42
N PHE A 90 10.14 -0.27 -18.76
CA PHE A 90 9.05 0.14 -19.64
C PHE A 90 7.73 -0.52 -19.26
N LEU A 91 6.71 0.29 -18.93
CA LEU A 91 5.38 -0.15 -18.53
C LEU A 91 4.30 0.00 -19.61
N GLY A 92 4.62 0.59 -20.75
CA GLY A 92 3.62 0.96 -21.75
C GLY A 92 2.73 -0.21 -22.17
N ASP A 93 3.31 -1.38 -22.45
CA ASP A 93 2.53 -2.56 -22.88
C ASP A 93 1.66 -3.09 -21.72
N SER A 94 2.13 -3.04 -20.48
CA SER A 94 1.36 -3.40 -19.28
C SER A 94 0.15 -2.47 -19.08
N LEU A 95 0.34 -1.17 -19.28
CA LEU A 95 -0.73 -0.17 -19.17
C LEU A 95 -1.80 -0.36 -20.26
N LEU A 96 -1.38 -0.61 -21.50
CA LEU A 96 -2.31 -0.91 -22.59
C LEU A 96 -3.05 -2.24 -22.39
N PHE A 97 -2.39 -3.24 -21.83
CA PHE A 97 -3.04 -4.48 -21.44
C PHE A 97 -4.08 -4.26 -20.35
N ARG A 98 -3.76 -3.47 -19.33
CA ARG A 98 -4.73 -3.08 -18.28
C ARG A 98 -5.93 -2.35 -18.85
N GLU A 99 -5.72 -1.37 -19.73
CA GLU A 99 -6.82 -0.68 -20.44
C GLU A 99 -7.77 -1.69 -21.10
N LYS A 100 -7.21 -2.70 -21.79
CA LYS A 100 -7.99 -3.75 -22.48
C LYS A 100 -8.83 -4.58 -21.52
N ILE A 101 -8.22 -5.09 -20.43
CA ILE A 101 -8.88 -6.04 -19.52
C ILE A 101 -9.80 -5.38 -18.49
N THR A 102 -9.59 -4.08 -18.18
CA THR A 102 -10.43 -3.32 -17.23
C THR A 102 -11.43 -2.40 -17.92
N SER A 103 -11.57 -2.51 -19.24
CA SER A 103 -12.48 -1.65 -20.01
C SER A 103 -13.92 -1.73 -19.53
N LEU A 104 -14.53 -0.58 -19.28
CA LEU A 104 -15.94 -0.43 -18.94
C LEU A 104 -16.75 0.21 -20.08
N SER A 105 -16.21 0.19 -21.31
CA SER A 105 -16.82 0.88 -22.47
C SER A 105 -18.22 0.38 -22.85
N GLN A 106 -18.60 -0.82 -22.45
CA GLN A 106 -19.90 -1.43 -22.71
C GLN A 106 -20.61 -1.84 -21.40
N LEU A 107 -20.34 -1.14 -20.32
CA LEU A 107 -20.85 -1.46 -18.98
C LEU A 107 -22.38 -1.46 -18.94
N ASP A 108 -23.03 -0.49 -19.58
CA ASP A 108 -24.49 -0.39 -19.70
C ASP A 108 -25.08 -1.64 -20.38
N GLN A 109 -24.50 -2.08 -21.48
CA GLN A 109 -24.95 -3.28 -22.22
C GLN A 109 -24.76 -4.56 -21.39
N LYS A 110 -23.61 -4.68 -20.69
CA LYS A 110 -23.34 -5.82 -19.80
C LYS A 110 -24.34 -5.92 -18.65
N ILE A 111 -24.72 -4.77 -18.06
CA ILE A 111 -25.70 -4.72 -16.96
C ILE A 111 -27.10 -5.03 -17.48
N MET A 112 -27.49 -4.46 -18.61
CA MET A 112 -28.85 -4.65 -19.17
C MET A 112 -29.08 -6.07 -19.72
N SER A 113 -28.05 -6.71 -20.22
CA SER A 113 -28.14 -8.04 -20.86
C SER A 113 -26.90 -8.87 -20.50
N PRO A 114 -26.87 -9.47 -19.29
CA PRO A 114 -25.74 -10.31 -18.87
C PRO A 114 -25.44 -11.42 -19.88
N GLY A 115 -24.19 -11.54 -20.28
CA GLY A 115 -23.73 -12.53 -21.29
C GLY A 115 -23.92 -12.10 -22.76
N SER A 116 -24.49 -10.92 -23.04
CA SER A 116 -24.64 -10.43 -24.43
C SER A 116 -23.33 -9.93 -25.05
N VAL A 117 -22.38 -9.51 -24.22
CA VAL A 117 -21.07 -9.04 -24.64
C VAL A 117 -20.08 -10.19 -24.48
N SER A 118 -19.59 -10.73 -25.61
CA SER A 118 -18.51 -11.71 -25.59
C SER A 118 -17.20 -11.01 -25.27
N GLU A 119 -16.69 -11.23 -24.08
CA GLU A 119 -15.30 -10.86 -23.76
C GLU A 119 -14.36 -12.02 -24.08
N PRO A 120 -13.12 -11.73 -24.48
CA PRO A 120 -12.10 -12.77 -24.59
C PRO A 120 -11.92 -13.41 -23.21
N ALA A 121 -11.81 -14.73 -23.18
CA ALA A 121 -11.48 -15.46 -21.95
C ALA A 121 -10.23 -14.83 -21.31
N TYR A 122 -10.22 -14.77 -20.00
CA TYR A 122 -9.11 -14.21 -19.25
C TYR A 122 -7.84 -15.00 -19.54
N ASP A 123 -6.92 -14.41 -20.29
CA ASP A 123 -5.65 -15.07 -20.61
C ASP A 123 -4.62 -14.79 -19.52
N PHE A 124 -4.56 -15.69 -18.55
CA PHE A 124 -3.59 -15.61 -17.46
C PHE A 124 -2.14 -15.65 -17.94
N SER A 125 -1.88 -16.24 -19.12
CA SER A 125 -0.54 -16.31 -19.70
C SER A 125 -0.10 -14.95 -20.22
N GLU A 126 -0.99 -14.23 -20.94
CA GLU A 126 -0.74 -12.86 -21.38
C GLU A 126 -0.58 -11.93 -20.17
N MET A 127 -1.47 -12.07 -19.17
CA MET A 127 -1.42 -11.27 -17.95
C MET A 127 -0.10 -11.46 -17.18
N ALA A 128 0.36 -12.71 -17.04
CA ALA A 128 1.62 -13.01 -16.38
C ALA A 128 2.80 -12.31 -17.08
N ARG A 129 2.89 -12.40 -18.41
CA ARG A 129 3.95 -11.71 -19.17
C ARG A 129 3.91 -10.19 -19.01
N MET A 130 2.70 -9.59 -19.08
CA MET A 130 2.51 -8.15 -18.97
C MET A 130 2.79 -7.60 -17.56
N ALA A 131 2.74 -8.45 -16.53
CA ALA A 131 3.07 -8.07 -15.17
C ALA A 131 4.58 -7.97 -14.88
N ILE A 132 5.45 -8.55 -15.72
CA ILE A 132 6.92 -8.60 -15.47
C ILE A 132 7.52 -7.21 -15.21
N PRO A 133 7.33 -6.19 -16.06
CA PRO A 133 7.91 -4.87 -15.81
C PRO A 133 7.42 -4.26 -14.49
N GLU A 134 6.14 -4.44 -14.15
CA GLU A 134 5.56 -3.94 -12.90
C GLU A 134 6.24 -4.54 -11.66
N MET A 135 6.68 -5.80 -11.72
CA MET A 135 7.38 -6.44 -10.62
C MET A 135 8.68 -5.71 -10.25
N TYR A 136 9.40 -5.18 -11.26
CA TYR A 136 10.67 -4.46 -11.06
C TYR A 136 10.50 -2.99 -10.67
N THR A 137 9.31 -2.41 -10.77
CA THR A 137 9.09 -1.00 -10.36
C THR A 137 9.07 -0.79 -8.84
N GLY A 138 8.92 -1.85 -8.05
CA GLY A 138 8.93 -1.74 -6.58
C GLY A 138 8.77 -3.08 -5.87
N ARG A 139 7.88 -3.96 -6.38
CA ARG A 139 7.48 -5.21 -5.71
C ARG A 139 8.67 -6.13 -5.38
N VAL A 140 9.56 -6.38 -6.32
CA VAL A 140 10.77 -7.19 -6.10
C VAL A 140 11.63 -6.60 -4.97
N ARG A 141 11.83 -5.29 -4.98
CA ARG A 141 12.63 -4.60 -3.96
C ARG A 141 11.99 -4.71 -2.58
N ALA A 142 10.70 -4.44 -2.46
CA ALA A 142 9.98 -4.54 -1.18
C ALA A 142 10.00 -5.98 -0.66
N PHE A 143 9.77 -6.97 -1.53
CA PHE A 143 9.88 -8.38 -1.21
C PHE A 143 11.27 -8.75 -0.69
N LEU A 144 12.34 -8.42 -1.41
CA LEU A 144 13.71 -8.77 -0.99
C LEU A 144 14.13 -8.07 0.30
N ASN A 145 13.72 -6.82 0.50
CA ASN A 145 13.96 -6.10 1.76
C ASN A 145 13.31 -6.82 2.94
N THR A 146 12.08 -7.26 2.80
CA THR A 146 11.38 -8.05 3.84
C THR A 146 12.06 -9.39 4.06
N MET A 147 12.41 -10.11 2.99
CA MET A 147 13.11 -11.40 3.12
C MET A 147 14.46 -11.25 3.80
N THR A 148 15.19 -10.17 3.55
CA THR A 148 16.48 -9.90 4.21
C THR A 148 16.33 -9.64 5.71
N LYS A 149 15.23 -9.00 6.13
CA LYS A 149 14.93 -8.79 7.57
C LYS A 149 14.68 -10.11 8.29
N ILE A 150 13.84 -10.99 7.71
CA ILE A 150 13.46 -12.26 8.35
C ILE A 150 14.50 -13.38 8.19
N TYR A 151 15.34 -13.30 7.17
CA TYR A 151 16.44 -14.21 6.88
C TYR A 151 17.75 -13.43 6.71
N PRO A 152 18.33 -12.89 7.80
CA PRO A 152 19.51 -12.03 7.72
C PRO A 152 20.77 -12.77 7.22
N ASP A 153 20.84 -14.08 7.40
CA ASP A 153 21.91 -14.91 6.83
C ASP A 153 21.55 -15.32 5.40
N SER A 154 22.06 -14.59 4.41
CA SER A 154 21.88 -14.89 3.00
C SER A 154 22.50 -16.22 2.54
N GLY A 155 23.40 -16.78 3.33
CA GLY A 155 24.02 -18.10 3.09
C GLY A 155 23.17 -19.27 3.58
N ARG A 156 22.14 -19.03 4.38
CA ARG A 156 21.23 -20.06 4.85
C ARG A 156 20.49 -20.72 3.68
N PRO A 157 20.49 -22.07 3.58
CA PRO A 157 19.67 -22.75 2.57
C PRO A 157 18.19 -22.65 2.96
N LEU A 158 17.40 -22.07 2.08
CA LEU A 158 15.95 -21.92 2.25
C LEU A 158 15.22 -22.66 1.12
N ARG A 159 14.09 -23.25 1.42
CA ARG A 159 13.18 -23.85 0.44
C ARG A 159 11.87 -23.08 0.39
N ILE A 160 11.57 -22.49 -0.74
CA ILE A 160 10.36 -21.69 -0.91
C ILE A 160 9.37 -22.30 -1.90
N LEU A 161 8.07 -22.01 -1.70
CA LEU A 161 7.01 -22.28 -2.64
C LEU A 161 6.42 -20.96 -3.10
N ASP A 162 6.38 -20.75 -4.40
CA ASP A 162 5.69 -19.64 -5.07
C ASP A 162 4.40 -20.18 -5.69
N LEU A 163 3.31 -20.07 -4.93
CA LEU A 163 2.03 -20.69 -5.26
C LEU A 163 1.20 -19.74 -6.12
N GLY A 164 0.88 -20.16 -7.36
CA GLY A 164 0.33 -19.24 -8.35
C GLY A 164 1.35 -18.16 -8.73
N GLY A 165 2.65 -18.54 -8.80
CA GLY A 165 3.77 -17.60 -8.94
C GLY A 165 3.84 -16.87 -10.29
N GLY A 166 2.92 -17.14 -11.22
CA GLY A 166 2.88 -16.49 -12.51
C GLY A 166 4.17 -16.74 -13.31
N THR A 167 4.92 -15.68 -13.56
CA THR A 167 6.23 -15.76 -14.23
C THR A 167 7.36 -16.27 -13.35
N GLY A 168 7.14 -16.36 -12.04
CA GLY A 168 8.15 -16.79 -11.07
C GLY A 168 9.25 -15.75 -10.77
N ILE A 169 9.06 -14.48 -11.12
CA ILE A 169 10.06 -13.43 -10.92
C ILE A 169 10.46 -13.32 -9.44
N LEU A 170 9.52 -13.41 -8.49
CA LEU A 170 9.86 -13.38 -7.06
C LEU A 170 10.78 -14.54 -6.68
N SER A 171 10.50 -15.74 -7.18
CA SER A 171 11.35 -16.93 -6.98
C SER A 171 12.73 -16.77 -7.62
N VAL A 172 12.80 -16.21 -8.83
CA VAL A 172 14.06 -15.95 -9.55
C VAL A 172 14.92 -14.97 -8.75
N GLU A 173 14.37 -13.84 -8.35
CA GLU A 173 15.11 -12.82 -7.60
C GLU A 173 15.46 -13.31 -6.17
N PHE A 174 14.60 -14.13 -5.57
CA PHE A 174 14.89 -14.76 -4.28
C PHE A 174 16.14 -15.67 -4.35
N VAL A 175 16.22 -16.60 -5.31
CA VAL A 175 17.36 -17.53 -5.41
C VAL A 175 18.65 -16.87 -5.91
N LYS A 176 18.55 -15.68 -6.51
CA LYS A 176 19.72 -14.82 -6.78
C LYS A 176 20.24 -14.18 -5.49
N HIS A 177 19.32 -13.66 -4.67
CA HIS A 177 19.65 -12.98 -3.41
C HIS A 177 20.09 -13.97 -2.30
N PHE A 178 19.47 -15.16 -2.26
CA PHE A 178 19.81 -16.27 -1.35
C PHE A 178 20.39 -17.45 -2.13
N PRO A 179 21.69 -17.45 -2.45
CA PRO A 179 22.28 -18.34 -3.45
C PRO A 179 22.26 -19.83 -3.11
N ASN A 180 22.10 -20.20 -1.84
CA ASN A 180 22.02 -21.59 -1.38
C ASN A 180 20.57 -22.11 -1.34
N SER A 181 19.60 -21.28 -1.71
CA SER A 181 18.18 -21.60 -1.61
C SER A 181 17.63 -22.25 -2.89
N ARG A 182 16.47 -22.89 -2.76
CA ARG A 182 15.71 -23.49 -3.84
C ARG A 182 14.27 -23.00 -3.80
N ALA A 183 13.64 -22.92 -4.98
CA ALA A 183 12.25 -22.54 -5.10
C ALA A 183 11.46 -23.59 -5.88
N VAL A 184 10.18 -23.70 -5.57
CA VAL A 184 9.18 -24.41 -6.38
C VAL A 184 8.17 -23.37 -6.83
N ILE A 185 7.96 -23.21 -8.13
CA ILE A 185 6.87 -22.44 -8.71
C ILE A 185 5.76 -23.42 -9.04
N PHE A 186 4.59 -23.22 -8.44
CA PHE A 186 3.43 -24.06 -8.69
C PHE A 186 2.37 -23.28 -9.46
N GLU A 187 2.06 -23.71 -10.69
CA GLU A 187 1.22 -22.96 -11.58
C GLU A 187 0.35 -23.84 -12.48
N THR A 188 -0.68 -23.25 -13.10
CA THR A 188 -1.47 -23.91 -14.14
C THR A 188 -0.63 -24.21 -15.38
N ALA A 189 -1.00 -25.23 -16.15
CA ALA A 189 -0.17 -25.73 -17.26
C ALA A 189 0.20 -24.66 -18.32
N SER A 190 -0.68 -23.69 -18.57
CA SER A 190 -0.42 -22.62 -19.53
C SER A 190 0.59 -21.61 -19.02
N VAL A 191 0.50 -21.25 -17.74
CA VAL A 191 1.37 -20.23 -17.09
C VAL A 191 2.70 -20.87 -16.68
N ALA A 192 2.71 -22.14 -16.27
CA ALA A 192 3.93 -22.88 -15.94
C ALA A 192 4.97 -22.85 -17.08
N LYS A 193 4.52 -22.97 -18.34
CA LYS A 193 5.42 -22.83 -19.50
C LYS A 193 6.13 -21.49 -19.58
N ILE A 194 5.43 -20.40 -19.18
CA ILE A 194 6.02 -19.07 -19.13
C ILE A 194 7.04 -18.97 -17.99
N ALA A 195 6.70 -19.52 -16.82
CA ALA A 195 7.64 -19.60 -15.71
C ALA A 195 8.91 -20.38 -16.09
N GLU A 196 8.79 -21.52 -16.80
CA GLU A 196 9.93 -22.27 -17.32
C GLU A 196 10.82 -21.43 -18.26
N GLU A 197 10.21 -20.68 -19.19
CA GLU A 197 10.93 -19.78 -20.10
C GLU A 197 11.71 -18.69 -19.30
N ILE A 198 11.07 -18.07 -18.32
CA ILE A 198 11.69 -17.04 -17.49
C ILE A 198 12.80 -17.61 -16.61
N VAL A 199 12.58 -18.75 -15.99
CA VAL A 199 13.59 -19.45 -15.19
C VAL A 199 14.83 -19.77 -16.04
N LEU A 200 14.64 -20.22 -17.29
CA LEU A 200 15.73 -20.49 -18.22
C LEU A 200 16.45 -19.21 -18.66
N GLN A 201 15.72 -18.14 -18.98
CA GLN A 201 16.30 -16.84 -19.34
C GLN A 201 17.21 -16.28 -18.23
N HIS A 202 16.88 -16.57 -16.98
CA HIS A 202 17.65 -16.14 -15.83
C HIS A 202 18.70 -17.15 -15.34
N ASN A 203 18.91 -18.28 -16.06
CA ASN A 203 19.83 -19.37 -15.72
C ASN A 203 19.57 -19.93 -14.29
N ALA A 204 18.30 -20.01 -13.89
CA ALA A 204 17.89 -20.43 -12.55
C ALA A 204 17.36 -21.88 -12.47
N GLU A 205 17.39 -22.65 -13.55
CA GLU A 205 16.82 -24.00 -13.69
C GLU A 205 17.44 -25.05 -12.75
N LYS A 206 18.65 -24.79 -12.22
CA LYS A 206 19.28 -25.64 -11.20
C LYS A 206 18.76 -25.39 -9.79
N LYS A 207 18.05 -24.30 -9.56
CA LYS A 207 17.58 -23.86 -8.24
C LYS A 207 16.04 -23.77 -8.17
N ILE A 208 15.37 -23.71 -9.30
CA ILE A 208 13.93 -23.53 -9.39
C ILE A 208 13.31 -24.68 -10.15
N ASP A 209 12.38 -25.38 -9.51
CA ASP A 209 11.53 -26.38 -10.12
C ASP A 209 10.17 -25.76 -10.46
N VAL A 210 9.69 -25.93 -11.69
CA VAL A 210 8.34 -25.48 -12.08
C VAL A 210 7.43 -26.71 -12.12
N VAL A 211 6.34 -26.63 -11.33
CA VAL A 211 5.35 -27.70 -11.20
C VAL A 211 4.02 -27.23 -11.77
N SER A 212 3.51 -27.97 -12.72
CA SER A 212 2.18 -27.73 -13.29
C SER A 212 1.11 -28.48 -12.49
N GLY A 213 0.04 -27.77 -12.06
CA GLY A 213 -1.05 -28.39 -11.30
C GLY A 213 -2.18 -27.42 -10.98
N ASN A 214 -3.14 -27.93 -10.22
CA ASN A 214 -4.23 -27.13 -9.65
C ASN A 214 -4.09 -27.08 -8.12
N PHE A 215 -3.72 -25.93 -7.57
CA PHE A 215 -3.47 -25.78 -6.14
C PHE A 215 -4.70 -26.05 -5.25
N ASN A 216 -5.90 -26.03 -5.81
CA ASN A 216 -7.11 -26.40 -5.06
C ASN A 216 -7.19 -27.91 -4.79
N ARG A 217 -6.67 -28.74 -5.69
CA ARG A 217 -6.87 -30.21 -5.71
C ARG A 217 -5.58 -31.00 -5.51
N ASP A 218 -4.49 -30.51 -6.10
CA ASP A 218 -3.24 -31.24 -6.10
C ASP A 218 -2.42 -30.99 -4.84
N SER A 219 -1.49 -31.89 -4.56
CA SER A 219 -0.53 -31.69 -3.48
C SER A 219 0.47 -30.60 -3.85
N ILE A 220 0.67 -29.67 -2.94
CA ILE A 220 1.65 -28.58 -3.10
C ILE A 220 3.04 -28.93 -2.50
N GLY A 221 3.24 -30.18 -2.07
CA GLY A 221 4.45 -30.59 -1.36
C GLY A 221 4.47 -30.15 0.11
N GLY A 222 5.66 -29.97 0.65
CA GLY A 222 5.79 -29.57 2.08
C GLY A 222 7.23 -29.26 2.48
N SER A 223 7.38 -28.94 3.75
CA SER A 223 8.66 -28.54 4.39
C SER A 223 9.26 -27.28 3.77
N TYR A 224 8.44 -26.24 3.56
CA TYR A 224 8.87 -24.95 3.06
C TYR A 224 9.23 -24.00 4.21
N ASP A 225 10.30 -23.22 4.04
CA ASP A 225 10.65 -22.10 4.91
C ASP A 225 9.75 -20.90 4.63
N LEU A 226 9.34 -20.71 3.36
CA LEU A 226 8.46 -19.64 2.93
C LEU A 226 7.48 -20.16 1.88
N ILE A 227 6.21 -19.79 2.02
CA ILE A 227 5.21 -19.90 0.96
C ILE A 227 4.77 -18.48 0.57
N ILE A 228 4.80 -18.20 -0.74
CA ILE A 228 4.28 -16.97 -1.33
C ILE A 228 2.95 -17.31 -1.98
N ALA A 229 1.89 -16.58 -1.63
CA ALA A 229 0.55 -16.69 -2.20
C ALA A 229 0.15 -15.31 -2.76
N SER A 230 0.48 -15.05 -4.03
CA SER A 230 0.32 -13.74 -4.65
C SER A 230 -0.87 -13.71 -5.61
N GLY A 231 -1.93 -12.97 -5.24
CA GLY A 231 -3.11 -12.75 -6.09
C GLY A 231 -3.95 -14.00 -6.37
N ILE A 232 -3.91 -15.00 -5.50
CA ILE A 232 -4.56 -16.31 -5.74
C ILE A 232 -5.80 -16.55 -4.88
N LEU A 233 -6.03 -15.77 -3.84
CA LEU A 233 -7.09 -16.08 -2.87
C LEU A 233 -8.51 -16.00 -3.44
N ASN A 234 -8.74 -15.22 -4.50
CA ASN A 234 -10.02 -15.21 -5.21
C ASN A 234 -10.25 -16.43 -6.13
N PHE A 235 -9.27 -17.31 -6.30
CA PHE A 235 -9.37 -18.50 -7.14
C PHE A 235 -9.44 -19.81 -6.34
N ILE A 236 -9.60 -19.72 -5.01
CA ILE A 236 -9.79 -20.91 -4.17
C ILE A 236 -11.22 -21.45 -4.33
N ASP A 237 -11.38 -22.78 -4.34
CA ASP A 237 -12.67 -23.46 -4.49
C ASP A 237 -13.12 -24.16 -3.17
N CYS A 238 -12.51 -23.81 -2.05
CA CYS A 238 -12.82 -24.30 -0.71
C CYS A 238 -12.89 -23.15 0.30
N PRO A 239 -13.37 -23.37 1.53
CA PRO A 239 -13.34 -22.35 2.58
C PRO A 239 -11.92 -21.81 2.82
N LEU A 240 -11.80 -20.50 3.02
CA LEU A 240 -10.50 -19.83 3.18
C LEU A 240 -9.65 -20.46 4.31
N THR A 241 -10.29 -20.81 5.43
CA THR A 241 -9.60 -21.46 6.55
C THR A 241 -8.99 -22.79 6.16
N ASP A 242 -9.70 -23.62 5.37
CA ASP A 242 -9.18 -24.92 4.90
C ASP A 242 -7.99 -24.74 3.96
N PHE A 243 -8.06 -23.75 3.07
CA PHE A 243 -6.96 -23.40 2.20
C PHE A 243 -5.73 -22.93 2.97
N ILE A 244 -5.90 -21.99 3.90
CA ILE A 244 -4.81 -21.52 4.77
C ILE A 244 -4.23 -22.67 5.61
N GLN A 245 -5.07 -23.57 6.12
CA GLN A 245 -4.62 -24.77 6.85
C GLN A 245 -3.76 -25.69 5.96
N LYS A 246 -4.10 -25.85 4.67
CA LYS A 246 -3.29 -26.57 3.69
C LYS A 246 -1.90 -25.92 3.53
N LEU A 247 -1.85 -24.58 3.41
CA LEU A 247 -0.59 -23.85 3.32
C LEU A 247 0.24 -23.99 4.60
N THR A 248 -0.40 -23.82 5.76
CA THR A 248 0.27 -23.96 7.07
C THR A 248 0.84 -25.36 7.27
N SER A 249 0.13 -26.41 6.81
CA SER A 249 0.61 -27.79 6.90
C SER A 249 1.82 -28.05 6.00
N ALA A 250 1.96 -27.31 4.90
CA ALA A 250 3.10 -27.40 4.01
C ALA A 250 4.34 -26.61 4.50
N LEU A 251 4.16 -25.69 5.46
CA LEU A 251 5.26 -24.98 6.11
C LEU A 251 5.95 -25.87 7.16
N GLN A 252 7.27 -25.76 7.26
CA GLN A 252 8.00 -26.25 8.42
C GLN A 252 7.72 -25.38 9.66
N ASP A 253 8.06 -25.86 10.84
CA ASP A 253 7.88 -25.09 12.06
C ASP A 253 8.76 -23.83 12.04
N GLY A 254 8.14 -22.70 12.38
CA GLY A 254 8.78 -21.39 12.24
C GLY A 254 8.86 -20.84 10.80
N GLY A 255 8.32 -21.57 9.81
CA GLY A 255 8.21 -21.11 8.43
C GLY A 255 7.21 -19.95 8.26
N HIS A 256 7.32 -19.23 7.15
CA HIS A 256 6.53 -18.03 6.89
C HIS A 256 5.56 -18.22 5.71
N LEU A 257 4.40 -17.57 5.80
CA LEU A 257 3.44 -17.41 4.72
C LEU A 257 3.36 -15.92 4.36
N LEU A 258 3.64 -15.58 3.11
CA LEU A 258 3.47 -14.23 2.57
C LEU A 258 2.26 -14.23 1.64
N ILE A 259 1.20 -13.53 2.02
CA ILE A 259 0.00 -13.31 1.20
C ILE A 259 0.13 -11.93 0.58
N ILE A 260 0.17 -11.87 -0.76
CA ILE A 260 0.22 -10.62 -1.52
C ILE A 260 -1.08 -10.47 -2.29
N GLY A 261 -1.73 -9.30 -2.21
CA GLY A 261 -2.95 -9.07 -2.97
C GLY A 261 -3.59 -7.73 -2.66
N GLN A 262 -4.76 -7.54 -3.24
CA GLN A 262 -5.69 -6.50 -2.83
C GLN A 262 -6.71 -7.18 -1.91
N TYR A 263 -6.99 -6.55 -0.79
CA TYR A 263 -7.94 -7.05 0.20
C TYR A 263 -9.23 -6.26 0.08
N ALA A 264 -10.38 -6.92 0.25
CA ALA A 264 -11.64 -6.23 0.40
C ALA A 264 -11.66 -5.60 1.81
N ASP A 265 -11.95 -4.32 1.90
CA ASP A 265 -12.26 -3.71 3.19
C ASP A 265 -13.66 -4.11 3.64
N HIS A 266 -13.87 -4.24 4.95
CA HIS A 266 -15.17 -4.59 5.53
C HIS A 266 -16.26 -3.58 5.29
N ASP A 267 -15.92 -2.34 4.97
CA ASP A 267 -16.88 -1.31 4.68
C ASP A 267 -17.47 -1.52 3.27
N TYR A 268 -18.37 -2.50 3.16
CA TYR A 268 -19.10 -2.80 1.93
C TYR A 268 -19.90 -1.60 1.40
N ASP A 269 -20.06 -0.52 2.18
CA ASP A 269 -20.76 0.69 1.76
C ASP A 269 -19.97 1.47 0.69
N ALA A 270 -18.64 1.40 0.67
CA ALA A 270 -17.81 2.02 -0.38
C ALA A 270 -16.40 1.40 -0.48
N PRO A 271 -16.25 0.11 -0.87
CA PRO A 271 -14.92 -0.48 -1.01
C PRO A 271 -14.07 0.29 -2.02
N PRO A 272 -12.87 0.78 -1.64
CA PRO A 272 -12.09 1.70 -2.46
C PRO A 272 -11.65 1.09 -3.80
N ASN A 273 -11.53 -0.23 -3.86
CA ASN A 273 -11.02 -0.96 -5.03
C ASN A 273 -12.12 -1.52 -5.96
N MET A 274 -13.41 -1.31 -5.67
CA MET A 274 -14.51 -1.85 -6.48
C MET A 274 -14.43 -1.45 -7.95
N LEU A 275 -14.00 -0.24 -8.25
CA LEU A 275 -13.84 0.21 -9.63
C LEU A 275 -12.81 -0.64 -10.39
N SER A 276 -11.69 -0.97 -9.77
CA SER A 276 -10.64 -1.79 -10.36
C SER A 276 -11.07 -3.24 -10.56
N TRP A 277 -11.94 -3.76 -9.69
CA TRP A 277 -12.42 -5.14 -9.74
C TRP A 277 -13.66 -5.31 -10.62
N LEU A 278 -14.40 -4.24 -10.90
CA LEU A 278 -15.73 -4.31 -11.53
C LEU A 278 -15.73 -5.13 -12.82
N SER A 279 -14.75 -4.93 -13.71
CA SER A 279 -14.66 -5.71 -14.95
C SER A 279 -14.50 -7.21 -14.65
N GLY A 280 -13.61 -7.59 -13.74
CA GLY A 280 -13.42 -8.99 -13.33
C GLY A 280 -14.67 -9.60 -12.69
N LEU A 281 -15.34 -8.85 -11.80
CA LEU A 281 -16.57 -9.29 -11.13
C LEU A 281 -17.72 -9.54 -12.12
N LEU A 282 -17.88 -8.65 -13.11
CA LEU A 282 -18.86 -8.83 -14.18
C LEU A 282 -18.57 -10.04 -15.08
N ASN A 283 -17.32 -10.50 -15.10
CA ASN A 283 -16.88 -11.71 -15.80
C ASN A 283 -16.82 -12.95 -14.89
N GLY A 284 -17.38 -12.87 -13.68
CA GLY A 284 -17.49 -14.00 -12.76
C GLY A 284 -16.23 -14.28 -11.92
N VAL A 285 -15.25 -13.37 -11.90
CA VAL A 285 -14.13 -13.45 -10.94
C VAL A 285 -14.67 -13.11 -9.55
N PRO A 286 -14.49 -13.98 -8.54
CA PRO A 286 -14.97 -13.68 -7.18
C PRO A 286 -14.25 -12.50 -6.55
N LEU A 287 -14.90 -11.83 -5.60
CA LEU A 287 -14.24 -10.85 -4.74
C LEU A 287 -13.11 -11.52 -3.95
N PRO A 288 -11.98 -10.85 -3.77
CA PRO A 288 -10.97 -11.33 -2.84
C PRO A 288 -11.53 -11.32 -1.41
N PRO A 289 -11.04 -12.20 -0.52
CA PRO A 289 -11.40 -12.15 0.89
C PRO A 289 -10.95 -10.83 1.52
N SER A 290 -11.66 -10.41 2.57
CA SER A 290 -11.28 -9.24 3.35
C SER A 290 -10.02 -9.49 4.19
N GLY A 291 -9.36 -8.41 4.59
CA GLY A 291 -8.23 -8.50 5.52
C GLY A 291 -8.60 -9.19 6.84
N GLU A 292 -9.82 -8.98 7.34
CA GLU A 292 -10.31 -9.62 8.56
C GLU A 292 -10.58 -11.12 8.36
N GLU A 293 -11.20 -11.53 7.26
CA GLU A 293 -11.38 -12.96 6.94
C GLU A 293 -10.04 -13.69 6.83
N ILE A 294 -9.01 -13.03 6.24
CA ILE A 294 -7.66 -13.58 6.15
C ILE A 294 -7.01 -13.66 7.54
N ALA A 295 -7.15 -12.62 8.36
CA ALA A 295 -6.61 -12.60 9.73
C ALA A 295 -7.25 -13.69 10.60
N GLU A 296 -8.57 -13.89 10.50
CA GLU A 296 -9.28 -14.95 11.21
C GLU A 296 -8.85 -16.35 10.74
N ALA A 297 -8.74 -16.56 9.41
CA ALA A 297 -8.35 -17.85 8.84
C ALA A 297 -6.89 -18.19 9.19
N THR A 298 -5.98 -17.21 9.16
CA THR A 298 -4.57 -17.41 9.53
C THR A 298 -4.41 -17.71 11.02
N GLN A 299 -5.13 -17.00 11.89
CA GLN A 299 -5.13 -17.26 13.35
C GLN A 299 -5.66 -18.65 13.66
N LYS A 300 -6.80 -19.06 13.09
CA LYS A 300 -7.37 -20.41 13.26
C LYS A 300 -6.43 -21.51 12.77
N SER A 301 -5.59 -21.21 11.80
CA SER A 301 -4.61 -22.15 11.23
C SER A 301 -3.26 -22.16 11.97
N GLY A 302 -3.12 -21.44 13.09
CA GLY A 302 -1.90 -21.40 13.89
C GLY A 302 -0.77 -20.56 13.26
N LEU A 303 -1.15 -19.55 12.49
CA LEU A 303 -0.25 -18.53 11.92
C LEU A 303 -0.38 -17.23 12.72
N LEU A 304 0.72 -16.54 12.92
CA LEU A 304 0.78 -15.24 13.58
C LEU A 304 1.22 -14.17 12.59
N ALA A 305 0.55 -13.03 12.63
CA ALA A 305 0.95 -11.87 11.84
C ALA A 305 2.33 -11.35 12.31
N VAL A 306 3.22 -11.09 11.37
CA VAL A 306 4.59 -10.60 11.62
C VAL A 306 4.73 -9.17 11.16
N GLU A 307 4.46 -8.89 9.87
CA GLU A 307 4.68 -7.59 9.25
C GLU A 307 3.70 -7.39 8.09
N ILE A 308 3.30 -6.15 7.85
CA ILE A 308 2.65 -5.75 6.61
C ILE A 308 3.72 -5.17 5.69
N VAL A 309 3.92 -5.83 4.55
CA VAL A 309 4.84 -5.38 3.50
C VAL A 309 4.05 -4.49 2.55
N ASN A 310 4.26 -3.21 2.65
CA ASN A 310 3.56 -2.24 1.80
C ASN A 310 4.57 -1.45 0.97
N ASP A 311 4.38 -1.46 -0.35
CA ASP A 311 4.89 -0.42 -1.22
C ASP A 311 3.69 0.18 -1.98
N ASN A 312 3.86 1.32 -2.64
CA ASN A 312 2.79 2.01 -3.34
C ASN A 312 2.08 1.16 -4.44
N MET A 313 2.57 -0.04 -4.72
CA MET A 313 2.10 -0.90 -5.81
C MET A 313 1.42 -2.18 -5.32
N PHE A 314 1.70 -2.65 -4.10
CA PHE A 314 1.09 -3.85 -3.54
C PHE A 314 1.14 -3.87 -2.02
N GLU A 315 0.22 -4.60 -1.44
CA GLU A 315 0.18 -4.92 -0.01
C GLU A 315 0.40 -6.42 0.17
N GLY A 316 1.29 -6.76 1.09
CA GLY A 316 1.59 -8.14 1.46
C GLY A 316 1.53 -8.31 2.96
N HIS A 317 0.87 -9.37 3.43
CA HIS A 317 0.78 -9.71 4.83
C HIS A 317 1.64 -10.94 5.10
N LEU A 318 2.63 -10.76 5.97
CA LEU A 318 3.56 -11.82 6.37
C LEU A 318 3.10 -12.46 7.66
N TYR A 319 3.01 -13.79 7.65
CA TYR A 319 2.66 -14.61 8.81
C TYR A 319 3.75 -15.63 9.10
N ARG A 320 3.84 -16.09 10.34
CA ARG A 320 4.77 -17.14 10.78
C ARG A 320 4.01 -18.30 11.43
N LYS A 321 4.38 -19.53 11.11
CA LYS A 321 3.81 -20.74 11.72
C LYS A 321 4.32 -20.93 13.14
N GLY A 322 3.41 -21.22 14.07
CA GLY A 322 3.69 -21.59 15.46
C GLY A 322 2.65 -21.09 16.45
N THR A 323 2.85 -21.37 17.75
CA THR A 323 1.99 -20.87 18.83
C THR A 323 2.45 -19.48 19.29
N PRO A 324 1.54 -18.63 19.82
CA PRO A 324 1.91 -17.33 20.39
C PRO A 324 3.08 -17.39 21.38
N GLU A 325 3.11 -18.44 22.20
CA GLU A 325 4.15 -18.64 23.22
C GLU A 325 5.55 -18.94 22.63
N SER A 326 5.62 -19.38 21.37
CA SER A 326 6.88 -19.70 20.69
C SER A 326 7.54 -18.48 20.02
N PHE A 327 6.89 -17.30 20.03
CA PHE A 327 7.29 -16.18 19.17
C PHE A 327 7.69 -14.91 19.88
N THR A 328 7.36 -14.76 21.15
CA THR A 328 7.69 -13.53 21.86
C THR A 328 8.90 -13.74 22.73
N SER A 329 10.10 -13.63 22.15
CA SER A 329 11.28 -13.38 22.96
C SER A 329 11.22 -11.95 23.49
N SER A 330 11.85 -11.68 24.64
CA SER A 330 12.01 -10.31 25.14
C SER A 330 12.70 -9.40 24.11
N GLU A 331 13.56 -9.96 23.26
CA GLU A 331 14.23 -9.26 22.15
C GLU A 331 13.26 -8.81 21.07
N ASP A 332 12.27 -9.64 20.70
CA ASP A 332 11.24 -9.23 19.71
C ASP A 332 10.39 -8.07 20.22
N VAL A 333 10.02 -8.10 21.50
CA VAL A 333 9.28 -6.98 22.13
C VAL A 333 10.13 -5.70 22.14
N ILE A 334 11.42 -5.81 22.45
CA ILE A 334 12.34 -4.68 22.46
C ILE A 334 12.54 -4.12 21.06
N CYS A 335 12.73 -4.97 20.04
CA CYS A 335 12.86 -4.53 18.64
C CYS A 335 11.61 -3.77 18.17
N SER A 336 10.42 -4.32 18.43
CA SER A 336 9.15 -3.64 18.10
C SER A 336 8.99 -2.31 18.84
N PHE A 337 9.44 -2.22 20.08
CA PHE A 337 9.42 -0.97 20.84
C PHE A 337 10.39 0.07 20.28
N ILE A 338 11.61 -0.33 19.89
CA ILE A 338 12.58 0.55 19.25
C ILE A 338 12.01 1.10 17.94
N GLU A 339 11.47 0.22 17.09
CA GLU A 339 10.86 0.62 15.84
C GLU A 339 9.69 1.61 16.05
N LEU A 340 8.81 1.35 17.01
CA LEU A 340 7.73 2.26 17.39
C LEU A 340 8.26 3.63 17.81
N THR A 341 9.31 3.67 18.64
CA THR A 341 9.90 4.93 19.10
C THR A 341 10.59 5.69 17.97
N GLU A 342 11.23 5.02 17.03
CA GLU A 342 11.82 5.63 15.84
C GLU A 342 10.73 6.19 14.90
N GLN A 343 9.66 5.46 14.66
CA GLN A 343 8.53 5.94 13.87
C GLN A 343 7.87 7.15 14.51
N ILE A 344 7.64 7.14 15.82
CA ILE A 344 7.13 8.30 16.56
C ILE A 344 8.08 9.50 16.46
N ALA A 345 9.39 9.28 16.58
CA ALA A 345 10.39 10.34 16.46
C ALA A 345 10.41 10.96 15.06
N ASN A 346 10.31 10.12 14.02
CA ASN A 346 10.26 10.56 12.62
C ASN A 346 8.92 11.22 12.24
N SER A 347 7.83 10.87 12.92
CA SER A 347 6.49 11.42 12.67
C SER A 347 6.27 12.81 13.30
N LYS A 348 7.24 13.34 14.07
CA LYS A 348 7.12 14.66 14.73
C LYS A 348 6.93 15.85 13.77
N THR A 349 7.17 15.66 12.48
CA THR A 349 6.96 16.66 11.44
C THR A 349 5.64 16.50 10.70
N ASN A 350 4.81 15.51 11.04
CA ASN A 350 3.56 15.28 10.34
C ASN A 350 2.55 16.40 10.66
N ILE A 351 2.11 17.05 9.61
CA ILE A 351 1.00 17.99 9.62
C ILE A 351 -0.28 17.17 9.45
N LEU A 352 -1.21 17.35 10.38
CA LEU A 352 -2.54 16.75 10.30
C LEU A 352 -3.47 17.74 9.59
N ASP A 353 -4.12 17.29 8.51
CA ASP A 353 -5.04 18.06 7.68
C ASP A 353 -6.46 17.50 7.86
N PHE A 354 -7.37 18.32 8.35
CA PHE A 354 -8.77 17.99 8.57
C PHE A 354 -9.69 18.54 7.48
N GLY A 355 -9.16 18.75 6.28
CA GLY A 355 -9.97 18.98 5.06
C GLY A 355 -10.33 20.43 4.73
N ASN A 356 -9.80 21.43 5.48
CA ASN A 356 -9.92 22.86 5.18
C ASN A 356 -8.56 23.53 5.34
N ASP A 357 -8.23 24.53 4.51
CA ASP A 357 -6.95 25.25 4.52
C ASP A 357 -6.59 25.83 5.90
N ASP A 358 -7.57 26.10 6.75
CA ASP A 358 -7.44 26.66 8.10
C ASP A 358 -7.42 25.59 9.22
N MET A 359 -7.65 24.30 8.87
CA MET A 359 -7.75 23.16 9.80
C MET A 359 -6.56 22.21 9.68
N THR A 360 -5.40 22.75 9.35
CA THR A 360 -4.12 22.04 9.29
C THR A 360 -3.29 22.36 10.53
N PHE A 361 -2.81 21.33 11.23
CA PHE A 361 -2.12 21.48 12.51
C PHE A 361 -0.85 20.64 12.57
N TYR A 362 0.16 21.14 13.24
CA TYR A 362 1.22 20.28 13.76
C TYR A 362 0.68 19.42 14.92
N ARG A 363 1.18 18.21 15.06
CA ARG A 363 0.72 17.26 16.08
C ARG A 363 0.67 17.86 17.49
N GLY A 364 1.68 18.66 17.87
CA GLY A 364 1.69 19.34 19.18
C GLY A 364 0.59 20.40 19.33
N GLU A 365 0.18 21.05 18.24
CA GLU A 365 -0.88 22.07 18.26
C GLU A 365 -2.24 21.44 18.50
N ILE A 366 -2.58 20.38 17.74
CA ILE A 366 -3.88 19.74 17.85
C ILE A 366 -4.04 19.00 19.19
N HIS A 367 -2.99 18.36 19.71
CA HIS A 367 -3.05 17.76 21.04
C HIS A 367 -3.20 18.80 22.14
N MET A 368 -2.68 20.04 21.96
CA MET A 368 -2.92 21.13 22.90
C MET A 368 -4.38 21.59 22.87
N ILE A 369 -4.99 21.68 21.68
CA ILE A 369 -6.43 21.92 21.50
C ILE A 369 -7.23 20.83 22.22
N LYS A 370 -6.88 19.54 22.01
CA LYS A 370 -7.53 18.42 22.69
C LYS A 370 -7.48 18.58 24.22
N MET A 371 -6.33 18.86 24.78
CA MET A 371 -6.17 18.96 26.23
C MET A 371 -6.97 20.12 26.82
N ILE A 372 -7.09 21.23 26.09
CA ILE A 372 -7.94 22.37 26.50
C ILE A 372 -9.41 21.99 26.41
N GLY A 373 -9.82 21.25 25.39
CA GLY A 373 -11.18 20.74 25.25
C GLY A 373 -11.55 19.72 26.34
N ASP A 374 -10.66 18.81 26.69
CA ASP A 374 -10.84 17.84 27.77
C ASP A 374 -10.85 18.47 29.15
N SER A 375 -10.22 19.65 29.32
CA SER A 375 -10.10 20.35 30.60
C SER A 375 -10.30 21.87 30.42
N PRO A 376 -11.55 22.31 30.13
CA PRO A 376 -11.83 23.74 29.96
C PRO A 376 -11.41 24.55 31.20
N GLY A 377 -10.74 25.68 31.00
CA GLY A 377 -10.18 26.49 32.07
C GLY A 377 -8.80 26.04 32.56
N ILE A 378 -8.13 25.13 31.85
CA ILE A 378 -6.76 24.70 32.20
C ILE A 378 -5.76 25.87 32.11
N HIS A 379 -4.80 25.91 33.01
CA HIS A 379 -3.71 26.91 33.00
C HIS A 379 -2.55 26.50 32.11
N SER A 380 -1.88 27.45 31.49
CA SER A 380 -0.69 27.21 30.63
C SER A 380 0.44 26.45 31.35
N ALA A 381 0.63 26.69 32.65
CA ALA A 381 1.61 25.95 33.45
C ALA A 381 1.25 24.48 33.64
N GLU A 382 -0.01 24.15 33.68
CA GLU A 382 -0.49 22.77 33.75
C GLU A 382 -0.34 22.05 32.40
N LEU A 383 -0.62 22.76 31.31
CA LEU A 383 -0.32 22.26 29.97
C LEU A 383 1.16 21.92 29.81
N ALA A 384 2.07 22.83 30.23
CA ALA A 384 3.51 22.59 30.16
C ALA A 384 3.92 21.32 30.92
N ARG A 385 3.37 21.11 32.10
CA ARG A 385 3.63 19.93 32.93
C ARG A 385 3.07 18.63 32.31
N LYS A 386 1.84 18.67 31.80
CA LYS A 386 1.20 17.52 31.18
C LYS A 386 1.90 17.11 29.86
N PHE A 387 2.37 18.08 29.08
CA PHE A 387 3.13 17.84 27.83
C PHE A 387 4.61 17.50 28.05
N GLY A 388 5.16 17.73 29.24
CA GLY A 388 6.59 17.55 29.48
C GLY A 388 7.48 18.55 28.69
N ILE A 389 6.95 19.71 28.31
CA ILE A 389 7.66 20.75 27.54
C ILE A 389 7.83 22.04 28.34
N THR A 390 8.77 22.87 27.90
CA THR A 390 9.08 24.11 28.63
C THR A 390 7.98 25.16 28.48
N PRO A 391 7.72 25.99 29.50
CA PRO A 391 6.71 27.06 29.45
C PRO A 391 6.83 28.01 28.25
N PRO A 392 8.03 28.43 27.79
CA PRO A 392 8.17 29.24 26.58
C PRO A 392 7.61 28.58 25.31
N VAL A 393 7.78 27.26 25.14
CA VAL A 393 7.26 26.51 23.99
C VAL A 393 5.73 26.50 24.04
N VAL A 394 5.14 26.22 25.21
CA VAL A 394 3.68 26.26 25.39
C VAL A 394 3.18 27.67 25.07
N HIS A 395 3.81 28.69 25.59
CA HIS A 395 3.39 30.09 25.36
C HIS A 395 3.37 30.43 23.86
N LYS A 396 4.44 30.06 23.12
CA LYS A 396 4.52 30.30 21.67
C LYS A 396 3.42 29.57 20.91
N THR A 397 3.12 28.31 21.27
CA THR A 397 2.07 27.52 20.62
C THR A 397 0.69 28.10 20.94
N LEU A 398 0.42 28.46 22.21
CA LEU A 398 -0.84 29.09 22.60
C LEU A 398 -1.06 30.42 21.88
N GLN A 399 -0.02 31.25 21.75
CA GLN A 399 -0.09 32.52 21.01
C GLN A 399 -0.54 32.29 19.57
N LYS A 400 0.07 31.31 18.89
CA LYS A 400 -0.30 30.93 17.51
C LYS A 400 -1.75 30.44 17.40
N LEU A 401 -2.21 29.65 18.37
CA LEU A 401 -3.58 29.12 18.36
C LEU A 401 -4.61 30.25 18.68
N ILE A 402 -4.25 31.22 19.51
CA ILE A 402 -5.07 32.43 19.75
C ILE A 402 -5.16 33.29 18.49
N GLU A 403 -4.04 33.54 17.81
CA GLU A 403 -4.00 34.29 16.54
C GLU A 403 -4.84 33.66 15.44
N ARG A 404 -4.91 32.31 15.44
CA ARG A 404 -5.78 31.55 14.53
C ARG A 404 -7.24 31.49 14.96
N GLY A 405 -7.58 32.08 16.12
CA GLY A 405 -8.94 32.14 16.66
C GLY A 405 -9.48 30.79 17.16
N LEU A 406 -8.59 29.89 17.60
CA LEU A 406 -8.94 28.54 18.07
C LEU A 406 -9.13 28.45 19.58
N ILE A 407 -8.43 29.32 20.32
CA ILE A 407 -8.53 29.42 21.77
C ILE A 407 -8.72 30.87 22.22
N VAL A 408 -9.40 31.03 23.35
CA VAL A 408 -9.52 32.30 24.08
C VAL A 408 -8.94 32.13 25.47
N ARG A 409 -8.46 33.23 26.03
CA ARG A 409 -8.03 33.33 27.44
C ARG A 409 -8.94 34.26 28.19
N GLU A 410 -9.29 33.85 29.41
CA GLU A 410 -10.05 34.63 30.34
C GLU A 410 -9.22 34.87 31.60
N ASP A 411 -9.41 36.00 32.28
CA ASP A 411 -8.75 36.26 33.54
C ASP A 411 -9.22 35.26 34.60
N ASP A 412 -8.28 34.69 35.37
CA ASP A 412 -8.63 33.83 36.48
C ASP A 412 -9.23 34.69 37.61
N PRO A 413 -10.48 34.43 38.05
CA PRO A 413 -11.12 35.18 39.13
C PRO A 413 -10.38 35.07 40.46
N GLU A 414 -9.63 33.96 40.69
CA GLU A 414 -8.92 33.69 41.93
C GLU A 414 -7.46 34.22 41.91
N ASP A 415 -6.85 34.34 40.73
CA ASP A 415 -5.48 34.86 40.59
C ASP A 415 -5.33 35.70 39.31
N LYS A 416 -5.43 37.00 39.44
CA LYS A 416 -5.29 37.98 38.34
C LYS A 416 -3.98 37.94 37.55
N LYS A 417 -3.01 37.10 37.96
CA LYS A 417 -1.76 36.86 37.23
C LYS A 417 -1.83 35.66 36.32
N ARG A 418 -2.94 34.94 36.35
CA ARG A 418 -3.14 33.73 35.56
C ARG A 418 -4.30 33.88 34.58
N PHE A 419 -4.29 33.07 33.55
CA PHE A 419 -5.35 33.01 32.57
C PHE A 419 -5.90 31.58 32.47
N LEU A 420 -7.20 31.49 32.36
CA LEU A 420 -7.93 30.26 32.02
C LEU A 420 -8.04 30.16 30.51
N LEU A 421 -7.84 28.96 29.97
CA LEU A 421 -7.86 28.69 28.53
C LEU A 421 -9.14 27.91 28.14
N TYR A 422 -9.79 28.39 27.08
CA TYR A 422 -11.01 27.77 26.54
C TYR A 422 -10.92 27.68 25.04
N LEU A 423 -11.61 26.68 24.44
CA LEU A 423 -11.77 26.60 23.01
C LEU A 423 -12.84 27.57 22.53
N THR A 424 -12.61 28.17 21.36
CA THR A 424 -13.66 28.87 20.60
C THR A 424 -14.55 27.89 19.89
N GLU A 425 -15.59 28.32 19.19
CA GLU A 425 -16.40 27.48 18.31
C GLU A 425 -15.53 26.79 17.26
N LYS A 426 -14.61 27.52 16.60
CA LYS A 426 -13.62 27.00 15.68
C LYS A 426 -12.64 26.01 16.33
N GLY A 427 -12.25 26.26 17.57
CA GLY A 427 -11.43 25.34 18.37
C GLY A 427 -12.16 24.04 18.70
N MET A 428 -13.46 24.12 18.98
CA MET A 428 -14.29 22.92 19.18
C MET A 428 -14.46 22.10 17.90
N GLU A 429 -14.59 22.74 16.73
CA GLU A 429 -14.57 22.03 15.46
C GLU A 429 -13.27 21.25 15.25
N ALA A 430 -12.11 21.87 15.53
CA ALA A 430 -10.81 21.21 15.46
C ALA A 430 -10.69 20.05 16.47
N TYR A 431 -11.21 20.23 17.68
CA TYR A 431 -11.26 19.20 18.71
C TYR A 431 -12.06 17.98 18.24
N HIS A 432 -13.28 18.21 17.71
CA HIS A 432 -14.12 17.10 17.22
C HIS A 432 -13.53 16.41 15.99
N ALA A 433 -12.95 17.16 15.05
CA ALA A 433 -12.27 16.56 13.91
C ALA A 433 -11.10 15.65 14.32
N HIS A 434 -10.37 16.03 15.37
CA HIS A 434 -9.29 15.22 15.92
C HIS A 434 -9.80 13.97 16.66
N GLU A 435 -10.93 14.05 17.36
CA GLU A 435 -11.56 12.88 17.98
C GLU A 435 -11.99 11.85 16.91
N VAL A 436 -12.67 12.31 15.87
CA VAL A 436 -13.07 11.46 14.72
C VAL A 436 -11.84 10.82 14.05
N TYR A 437 -10.78 11.60 13.86
CA TYR A 437 -9.53 11.07 13.29
C TYR A 437 -8.97 9.91 14.13
N HIS A 438 -8.98 10.02 15.46
CA HIS A 438 -8.51 8.93 16.33
C HIS A 438 -9.48 7.75 16.37
N GLU A 439 -10.80 8.00 16.34
CA GLU A 439 -11.79 6.92 16.25
C GLU A 439 -11.60 6.07 15.00
N GLU A 440 -11.25 6.71 13.87
CA GLU A 440 -11.02 6.01 12.60
C GLU A 440 -9.64 5.32 12.53
N ASN A 441 -8.58 6.02 12.96
CA ASN A 441 -7.20 5.54 12.78
C ASN A 441 -6.69 4.64 13.91
N ASP A 442 -7.19 4.81 15.14
CA ASP A 442 -6.76 4.01 16.29
C ASP A 442 -7.70 2.82 16.56
N LYS A 443 -8.77 2.66 15.76
CA LYS A 443 -9.79 1.61 15.90
C LYS A 443 -9.16 0.22 16.01
N ALA A 444 -8.23 -0.11 15.11
CA ALA A 444 -7.54 -1.40 15.09
C ALA A 444 -6.76 -1.69 16.39
N LEU A 445 -6.13 -0.67 16.99
CA LEU A 445 -5.42 -0.79 18.26
C LEU A 445 -6.40 -1.02 19.43
N PHE A 446 -7.51 -0.30 19.45
CA PHE A 446 -8.56 -0.50 20.48
C PHE A 446 -9.22 -1.87 20.37
N GLU A 447 -9.49 -2.34 19.16
CA GLU A 447 -10.05 -3.67 18.91
C GLU A 447 -9.06 -4.77 19.33
N PHE A 448 -7.77 -4.63 19.00
CA PHE A 448 -6.72 -5.52 19.48
C PHE A 448 -6.73 -5.62 21.04
N LEU A 449 -6.74 -4.48 21.73
CA LEU A 449 -6.75 -4.45 23.19
C LEU A 449 -8.05 -5.01 23.77
N ALA A 450 -9.21 -4.75 23.14
CA ALA A 450 -10.49 -5.29 23.57
C ALA A 450 -10.55 -6.82 23.43
N ASN A 451 -9.88 -7.38 22.43
CA ASN A 451 -9.80 -8.83 22.19
C ASN A 451 -8.63 -9.50 22.96
N THR A 452 -7.74 -8.71 23.57
CA THR A 452 -6.63 -9.24 24.37
C THR A 452 -7.18 -9.87 25.67
N PRO A 453 -6.78 -11.13 26.01
CA PRO A 453 -7.19 -11.77 27.26
C PRO A 453 -6.89 -10.88 28.47
N LYS A 454 -7.89 -10.72 29.37
CA LYS A 454 -7.80 -9.81 30.53
C LYS A 454 -6.60 -10.08 31.44
N ASN A 455 -6.12 -11.30 31.50
CA ASN A 455 -4.92 -11.70 32.27
C ASN A 455 -3.61 -11.24 31.62
N GLN A 456 -3.59 -10.87 30.34
CA GLN A 456 -2.42 -10.36 29.62
C GLN A 456 -2.32 -8.83 29.67
N LEU A 457 -3.44 -8.13 29.84
CA LEU A 457 -3.46 -6.66 29.91
C LEU A 457 -2.54 -6.04 30.97
N PRO A 458 -2.37 -6.64 32.19
CA PRO A 458 -1.40 -6.12 33.18
C PRO A 458 0.04 -6.17 32.70
N ALA A 459 0.45 -7.17 31.91
CA ALA A 459 1.79 -7.27 31.32
C ALA A 459 2.00 -6.20 30.27
N VAL A 460 1.04 -5.97 29.38
CA VAL A 460 1.06 -4.89 28.37
C VAL A 460 1.19 -3.52 29.06
N LYS A 461 0.33 -3.28 30.05
CA LYS A 461 0.38 -2.01 30.81
C LYS A 461 1.70 -1.83 31.56
N GLY A 462 2.20 -2.88 32.20
CA GLY A 462 3.48 -2.84 32.93
C GLY A 462 4.65 -2.51 31.98
N PHE A 463 4.69 -3.10 30.79
CA PHE A 463 5.70 -2.78 29.78
C PHE A 463 5.63 -1.31 29.35
N LEU A 464 4.43 -0.79 29.05
CA LEU A 464 4.25 0.60 28.66
C LEU A 464 4.64 1.58 29.78
N ASP A 465 4.30 1.28 31.04
CA ASP A 465 4.67 2.11 32.19
C ASP A 465 6.21 2.20 32.32
N HIS A 466 6.93 1.08 32.21
CA HIS A 466 8.41 1.04 32.24
C HIS A 466 9.02 1.79 31.03
N ALA A 467 8.45 1.65 29.86
CA ALA A 467 8.90 2.34 28.65
C ALA A 467 8.74 3.87 28.78
N ILE A 468 7.63 4.34 29.34
CA ILE A 468 7.39 5.75 29.63
C ILE A 468 8.41 6.29 30.64
N ASP A 469 8.68 5.55 31.70
CA ASP A 469 9.67 5.97 32.71
C ASP A 469 11.09 6.01 32.13
N LEU A 470 11.44 5.05 31.25
CA LEU A 470 12.72 5.05 30.54
C LEU A 470 12.89 6.32 29.70
N ILE A 471 11.87 6.68 28.90
CA ILE A 471 11.89 7.88 28.06
C ILE A 471 11.99 9.15 28.89
N ARG A 472 11.27 9.23 30.02
CA ARG A 472 11.31 10.39 30.94
C ARG A 472 12.67 10.59 31.58
N ASN A 473 13.39 9.51 31.86
CA ASN A 473 14.69 9.57 32.52
C ASN A 473 15.86 9.82 31.55
N HIS A 474 15.64 9.67 30.23
CA HIS A 474 16.64 9.91 29.19
C HIS A 474 16.38 11.18 28.37
N ALA A 475 15.27 11.89 28.59
CA ALA A 475 14.93 13.17 27.97
C ALA A 475 15.34 14.35 28.88
#